data_099b1e63394574e25f1925005f652dc9
#
_entry.id   099b1e63394574e25f1925005f652dc9
#
_cell.length_a   1.000
_cell.length_b   1.000
_cell.length_c   1.000
_cell.angle_alpha   90.00
_cell.angle_beta   90.00
_cell.angle_gamma   90.00
#
_symmetry.space_group_name_H-M   'P 1'
#
loop_
_entity.id
_entity.type
_entity.pdbx_description
1 polymer ?
#
loop_
_entity_poly.entity_id
_entity_poly.type
_entity_poly.pdbx_seq_one_letter_code
_entity_poly.pdbx_strand_id
1 'polypeptide(L)'
;MKKSLLSVAVALTLSASAVHAADLMFKPGEDARFSWSSYDALKSTNLSGETISVFGPWMGDEKGNFERVVAYFEKATGAKVNYAGSDSFEQQIVIDAQAGSAPNISVFPQPGLAADLAAKGFITPLNDTVKKAVVSDYAAGQSWVDLATFKNQKGQKEFYGVFYRADLKSLVWYSPDNFADAGYDVPETMEDLKALTEQIVADGGTPWCIGLGSGAATGWPATDWVEDLLLRTQPASVYDKWVSNEIKFDDPRIVNAIEEFGWFARNDEYVDGGAGAVASTDFRDSPKGLFQSPPKCYLHRQASFIPAFFPEGTKLGLDADFFYFPSYESKNLGNPVLGAGTLVSITNDSKGARAFIDFIRSPIAHELWMAQTGFISAHLKANPEVYSSEAAKKQGEILRYATTFRFDGSDLMPGKIGAGSFWTGMVDYTGGKDAKEVAHDIQKTWDALK
;
A
#
# COMPACT_ATOMS: atom_id res chain seq x y z
N MET A 1 66.47 -39.62 24.72
CA MET A 1 65.69 -38.36 24.70
C MET A 1 64.31 -38.67 24.17
N LYS A 2 63.32 -38.81 25.03
CA LYS A 2 61.92 -39.09 24.69
C LYS A 2 61.18 -37.78 24.59
N LYS A 3 60.60 -37.42 23.44
CA LYS A 3 59.71 -36.26 23.25
C LYS A 3 58.29 -36.71 23.51
N SER A 4 57.67 -36.18 24.58
CA SER A 4 56.24 -36.30 24.85
C SER A 4 55.47 -35.35 23.96
N LEU A 5 54.53 -35.86 23.19
CA LEU A 5 53.50 -35.09 22.49
C LEU A 5 52.28 -34.90 23.42
N LEU A 6 52.00 -33.66 23.84
CA LEU A 6 50.79 -33.31 24.53
C LEU A 6 49.70 -33.04 23.46
N SER A 7 48.68 -33.87 23.41
CA SER A 7 47.48 -33.62 22.62
C SER A 7 46.52 -32.75 23.41
N VAL A 8 46.29 -31.51 22.95
CA VAL A 8 45.25 -30.63 23.50
C VAL A 8 43.94 -30.92 22.75
N ALA A 9 43.01 -31.52 23.42
CA ALA A 9 41.63 -31.69 22.92
C ALA A 9 40.86 -30.39 23.16
N VAL A 10 40.55 -29.64 22.09
CA VAL A 10 39.65 -28.50 22.13
C VAL A 10 38.22 -29.03 22.07
N ALA A 11 37.51 -28.99 23.19
CA ALA A 11 36.08 -29.25 23.23
C ALA A 11 35.34 -28.02 22.67
N LEU A 12 34.81 -28.14 21.47
CA LEU A 12 33.83 -27.18 20.93
C LEU A 12 32.49 -27.39 21.66
N THR A 13 32.19 -26.53 22.59
CA THR A 13 30.84 -26.38 23.12
C THR A 13 29.96 -25.70 22.06
N LEU A 14 29.15 -26.45 21.37
CA LEU A 14 28.03 -25.93 20.59
C LEU A 14 27.02 -25.29 21.56
N SER A 15 27.12 -23.98 21.71
CA SER A 15 26.04 -23.19 22.34
C SER A 15 24.87 -23.20 21.34
N ALA A 16 23.89 -24.06 21.58
CA ALA A 16 22.58 -23.94 20.95
C ALA A 16 21.98 -22.61 21.43
N SER A 17 22.06 -21.58 20.62
CA SER A 17 21.29 -20.36 20.81
C SER A 17 19.83 -20.76 20.75
N ALA A 18 19.15 -20.83 21.89
CA ALA A 18 17.71 -20.92 21.95
C ALA A 18 17.18 -19.65 21.24
N VAL A 19 16.67 -19.83 20.04
CA VAL A 19 15.85 -18.78 19.38
C VAL A 19 14.66 -18.60 20.30
N HIS A 20 14.66 -17.51 21.06
CA HIS A 20 13.48 -17.07 21.80
C HIS A 20 12.40 -16.88 20.75
N ALA A 21 11.34 -17.70 20.80
CA ALA A 21 10.12 -17.40 20.09
C ALA A 21 9.69 -16.01 20.53
N ALA A 22 9.64 -15.06 19.61
CA ALA A 22 9.21 -13.70 19.91
C ALA A 22 7.86 -13.80 20.65
N ASP A 23 7.72 -13.08 21.76
CA ASP A 23 6.46 -13.02 22.48
C ASP A 23 5.39 -12.45 21.53
N LEU A 24 4.24 -13.11 21.47
CA LEU A 24 3.13 -12.64 20.66
C LEU A 24 2.62 -11.30 21.21
N MET A 25 2.30 -10.36 20.32
CA MET A 25 1.82 -9.02 20.68
C MET A 25 0.58 -9.06 21.58
N PHE A 26 -0.35 -9.98 21.30
CA PHE A 26 -1.52 -10.28 22.13
C PHE A 26 -1.52 -11.76 22.46
N LYS A 27 -1.81 -12.11 23.71
CA LYS A 27 -1.92 -13.51 24.09
C LYS A 27 -3.24 -14.10 23.57
N PRO A 28 -3.19 -15.21 22.83
CA PRO A 28 -4.38 -15.86 22.34
C PRO A 28 -5.39 -16.16 23.46
N GLY A 29 -6.63 -15.70 23.28
CA GLY A 29 -7.75 -15.91 24.19
C GLY A 29 -7.89 -14.87 25.31
N GLU A 30 -6.94 -13.95 25.52
CA GLU A 30 -7.05 -12.94 26.60
C GLU A 30 -7.96 -11.76 26.24
N ASP A 31 -7.91 -11.26 24.99
CA ASP A 31 -8.75 -10.16 24.52
C ASP A 31 -9.88 -10.69 23.63
N ALA A 32 -11.11 -10.61 24.13
CA ALA A 32 -12.30 -11.15 23.46
C ALA A 32 -12.70 -10.37 22.18
N ARG A 33 -12.06 -9.25 21.89
CA ARG A 33 -12.30 -8.51 20.64
C ARG A 33 -11.74 -9.24 19.42
N PHE A 34 -10.71 -10.06 19.59
CA PHE A 34 -10.07 -10.81 18.51
C PHE A 34 -10.78 -12.13 18.20
N SER A 35 -10.78 -12.52 16.94
CA SER A 35 -11.36 -13.76 16.42
C SER A 35 -10.48 -14.98 16.71
N TRP A 36 -10.22 -15.27 18.00
CA TRP A 36 -9.32 -16.35 18.43
C TRP A 36 -9.72 -17.74 17.94
N SER A 37 -11.01 -17.96 17.66
CA SER A 37 -11.46 -19.23 17.06
C SER A 37 -10.82 -19.50 15.70
N SER A 38 -10.55 -18.46 14.88
CA SER A 38 -9.85 -18.63 13.61
C SER A 38 -8.34 -18.88 13.80
N TYR A 39 -7.74 -18.35 14.86
CA TYR A 39 -6.38 -18.71 15.27
C TYR A 39 -6.30 -20.18 15.74
N ASP A 40 -7.25 -20.62 16.57
CA ASP A 40 -7.27 -21.99 17.07
C ASP A 40 -7.45 -23.02 15.95
N ALA A 41 -8.21 -22.68 14.90
CA ALA A 41 -8.37 -23.51 13.71
C ALA A 41 -7.03 -23.79 13.01
N LEU A 42 -6.09 -22.84 13.01
CA LEU A 42 -4.75 -23.03 12.42
C LEU A 42 -3.93 -24.11 13.12
N LYS A 43 -4.14 -24.35 14.42
CA LYS A 43 -3.39 -25.35 15.20
C LYS A 43 -3.60 -26.79 14.71
N SER A 44 -4.66 -27.03 13.93
CA SER A 44 -4.89 -28.31 13.27
C SER A 44 -3.97 -28.56 12.06
N THR A 45 -3.29 -27.52 11.58
CA THR A 45 -2.40 -27.55 10.41
C THR A 45 -0.95 -27.69 10.88
N ASN A 46 -0.39 -28.88 10.74
CA ASN A 46 1.02 -29.12 11.07
C ASN A 46 1.91 -28.85 9.86
N LEU A 47 2.79 -27.85 9.99
CA LEU A 47 3.81 -27.44 9.01
C LEU A 47 5.21 -27.42 9.65
N SER A 48 5.42 -28.19 10.71
CA SER A 48 6.73 -28.25 11.37
C SER A 48 7.82 -28.67 10.40
N GLY A 49 8.89 -27.85 10.34
CA GLY A 49 10.01 -28.02 9.43
C GLY A 49 9.83 -27.39 8.04
N GLU A 50 8.65 -26.86 7.71
CA GLU A 50 8.46 -26.11 6.46
C GLU A 50 8.93 -24.66 6.61
N THR A 51 9.55 -24.14 5.56
CA THR A 51 9.89 -22.72 5.45
C THR A 51 9.14 -22.12 4.26
N ILE A 52 8.45 -21.01 4.51
CA ILE A 52 7.68 -20.28 3.51
C ILE A 52 8.40 -18.96 3.24
N SER A 53 8.84 -18.74 2.02
CA SER A 53 9.41 -17.47 1.58
C SER A 53 8.29 -16.53 1.11
N VAL A 54 8.33 -15.29 1.60
CA VAL A 54 7.38 -14.23 1.23
C VAL A 54 8.16 -13.01 0.78
N PHE A 55 7.81 -12.41 -0.35
CA PHE A 55 8.44 -11.21 -0.88
C PHE A 55 7.39 -10.14 -1.20
N GLY A 56 7.66 -8.90 -0.85
CA GLY A 56 6.73 -7.80 -1.03
C GLY A 56 7.34 -6.42 -0.85
N PRO A 57 6.52 -5.36 -0.89
CA PRO A 57 6.99 -3.97 -0.85
C PRO A 57 7.22 -3.44 0.57
N TRP A 58 6.70 -4.11 1.60
CA TRP A 58 6.69 -3.57 2.96
C TRP A 58 8.09 -3.54 3.58
N MET A 59 8.53 -2.37 4.00
CA MET A 59 9.82 -2.12 4.63
C MET A 59 9.64 -1.39 5.96
N GLY A 60 10.71 -1.26 6.76
CA GLY A 60 10.68 -0.52 8.02
C GLY A 60 9.55 -0.99 8.96
N ASP A 61 8.72 -0.06 9.40
CA ASP A 61 7.65 -0.31 10.37
C ASP A 61 6.52 -1.19 9.78
N GLU A 62 6.20 -1.06 8.50
CA GLU A 62 5.23 -1.96 7.84
C GLU A 62 5.71 -3.42 7.86
N LYS A 63 7.02 -3.65 7.59
CA LYS A 63 7.62 -4.98 7.71
C LYS A 63 7.46 -5.50 9.13
N GLY A 64 7.80 -4.69 10.14
CA GLY A 64 7.65 -5.06 11.54
C GLY A 64 6.21 -5.39 11.92
N ASN A 65 5.23 -4.60 11.43
CA ASN A 65 3.81 -4.86 11.64
C ASN A 65 3.39 -6.21 11.05
N PHE A 66 3.82 -6.51 9.83
CA PHE A 66 3.51 -7.78 9.16
C PHE A 66 4.18 -8.97 9.85
N GLU A 67 5.45 -8.86 10.23
CA GLU A 67 6.17 -9.92 10.94
C GLU A 67 5.52 -10.28 12.28
N ARG A 68 4.96 -9.28 13.00
CA ARG A 68 4.17 -9.54 14.23
C ARG A 68 2.89 -10.32 13.96
N VAL A 69 2.23 -10.12 12.82
CA VAL A 69 1.09 -10.92 12.39
C VAL A 69 1.53 -12.34 12.06
N VAL A 70 2.59 -12.48 11.28
CA VAL A 70 3.14 -13.77 10.82
C VAL A 70 3.55 -14.67 11.99
N ALA A 71 4.05 -14.10 13.09
CA ALA A 71 4.43 -14.84 14.30
C ALA A 71 3.30 -15.71 14.86
N TYR A 72 2.03 -15.31 14.68
CA TYR A 72 0.88 -16.12 15.08
C TYR A 72 0.71 -17.36 14.18
N PHE A 73 0.92 -17.22 12.88
CA PHE A 73 0.89 -18.36 11.98
C PHE A 73 2.01 -19.37 12.29
N GLU A 74 3.23 -18.87 12.49
CA GLU A 74 4.38 -19.69 12.87
C GLU A 74 4.12 -20.44 14.19
N LYS A 75 3.61 -19.74 15.20
CA LYS A 75 3.31 -20.31 16.51
C LYS A 75 2.22 -21.39 16.44
N ALA A 76 1.20 -21.16 15.61
CA ALA A 76 0.08 -22.11 15.49
C ALA A 76 0.44 -23.36 14.69
N THR A 77 1.24 -23.22 13.62
CA THR A 77 1.48 -24.28 12.62
C THR A 77 2.84 -24.97 12.75
N GLY A 78 3.81 -24.34 13.43
CA GLY A 78 5.19 -24.80 13.48
C GLY A 78 6.02 -24.52 12.22
N ALA A 79 5.46 -23.81 11.23
CA ALA A 79 6.21 -23.32 10.07
C ALA A 79 7.16 -22.20 10.44
N LYS A 80 8.13 -21.93 9.55
CA LYS A 80 8.91 -20.69 9.54
C LYS A 80 8.55 -19.87 8.32
N VAL A 81 8.33 -18.55 8.51
CA VAL A 81 8.06 -17.63 7.40
C VAL A 81 9.17 -16.62 7.31
N ASN A 82 9.81 -16.53 6.15
CA ASN A 82 10.86 -15.56 5.88
C ASN A 82 10.30 -14.46 4.97
N TYR A 83 10.00 -13.30 5.52
CA TYR A 83 9.59 -12.14 4.75
C TYR A 83 10.78 -11.30 4.32
N ALA A 84 10.87 -10.98 3.03
CA ALA A 84 11.78 -9.99 2.46
C ALA A 84 10.97 -8.81 1.92
N GLY A 85 11.37 -7.59 2.27
CA GLY A 85 10.78 -6.36 1.73
C GLY A 85 11.78 -5.62 0.84
N SER A 86 11.29 -4.98 -0.23
CA SER A 86 12.15 -4.21 -1.14
C SER A 86 11.38 -3.13 -1.89
N ASP A 87 11.96 -1.93 -1.99
CA ASP A 87 11.50 -0.86 -2.89
C ASP A 87 11.78 -1.17 -4.39
N SER A 88 12.43 -2.31 -4.66
CA SER A 88 12.63 -2.85 -6.02
C SER A 88 11.78 -4.09 -6.27
N PHE A 89 10.69 -4.28 -5.50
CA PHE A 89 9.83 -5.46 -5.56
C PHE A 89 9.35 -5.72 -6.99
N GLU A 90 8.83 -4.71 -7.68
CA GLU A 90 8.21 -4.84 -8.99
C GLU A 90 9.19 -5.35 -10.06
N GLN A 91 10.42 -4.85 -10.03
CA GLN A 91 11.46 -5.30 -10.96
C GLN A 91 11.98 -6.68 -10.58
N GLN A 92 12.24 -6.89 -9.28
CA GLN A 92 12.87 -8.12 -8.80
C GLN A 92 11.94 -9.32 -8.96
N ILE A 93 10.64 -9.20 -8.67
CA ILE A 93 9.72 -10.33 -8.80
C ILE A 93 9.58 -10.83 -10.25
N VAL A 94 9.68 -9.92 -11.23
CA VAL A 94 9.69 -10.31 -12.66
C VAL A 94 10.93 -11.12 -13.00
N ILE A 95 12.09 -10.70 -12.49
CA ILE A 95 13.37 -11.40 -12.71
C ILE A 95 13.33 -12.79 -12.06
N ASP A 96 12.91 -12.85 -10.80
CA ASP A 96 12.85 -14.09 -10.02
C ASP A 96 11.87 -15.10 -10.62
N ALA A 97 10.69 -14.63 -11.10
CA ALA A 97 9.71 -15.46 -11.77
C ALA A 97 10.27 -16.05 -13.08
N GLN A 98 10.95 -15.25 -13.89
CA GLN A 98 11.57 -15.69 -15.13
C GLN A 98 12.75 -16.66 -14.90
N ALA A 99 13.49 -16.47 -13.81
CA ALA A 99 14.61 -17.34 -13.41
C ALA A 99 14.14 -18.64 -12.72
N GLY A 100 12.86 -18.80 -12.39
CA GLY A 100 12.35 -19.94 -11.63
C GLY A 100 12.75 -19.91 -10.15
N SER A 101 13.12 -18.75 -9.61
CA SER A 101 13.54 -18.51 -8.23
C SER A 101 12.53 -17.69 -7.42
N ALA A 102 11.30 -17.57 -7.92
CA ALA A 102 10.25 -16.84 -7.22
C ALA A 102 9.98 -17.41 -5.82
N PRO A 103 9.65 -16.56 -4.83
CA PRO A 103 9.29 -17.00 -3.48
C PRO A 103 7.99 -17.82 -3.50
N ASN A 104 7.64 -18.43 -2.37
CA ASN A 104 6.35 -19.13 -2.27
C ASN A 104 5.18 -18.17 -2.44
N ILE A 105 5.26 -17.02 -1.77
CA ILE A 105 4.23 -15.98 -1.74
C ILE A 105 4.82 -14.66 -2.22
N SER A 106 4.09 -13.97 -3.08
CA SER A 106 4.39 -12.60 -3.47
C SER A 106 3.23 -11.68 -3.11
N VAL A 107 3.58 -10.49 -2.59
CA VAL A 107 2.63 -9.47 -2.15
C VAL A 107 2.68 -8.33 -3.17
N PHE A 108 1.65 -8.23 -4.00
CA PHE A 108 1.57 -7.27 -5.10
C PHE A 108 0.75 -6.05 -4.68
N PRO A 109 1.33 -4.85 -4.64
CA PRO A 109 0.54 -3.62 -4.62
C PRO A 109 -0.23 -3.42 -5.92
N GLN A 110 0.32 -3.89 -7.07
CA GLN A 110 -0.23 -3.68 -8.40
C GLN A 110 -0.88 -4.96 -8.95
N PRO A 111 -2.23 -5.07 -8.97
CA PRO A 111 -2.93 -6.16 -9.65
C PRO A 111 -2.59 -6.29 -11.15
N GLY A 112 -2.26 -5.17 -11.83
CA GLY A 112 -1.82 -5.18 -13.23
C GLY A 112 -0.50 -5.94 -13.44
N LEU A 113 0.49 -5.76 -12.56
CA LEU A 113 1.73 -6.54 -12.59
C LEU A 113 1.47 -8.02 -12.31
N ALA A 114 0.59 -8.33 -11.35
CA ALA A 114 0.18 -9.71 -11.08
C ALA A 114 -0.50 -10.34 -12.30
N ALA A 115 -1.36 -9.60 -13.01
CA ALA A 115 -2.00 -10.04 -14.24
C ALA A 115 -0.99 -10.36 -15.34
N ASP A 116 0.06 -9.53 -15.51
CA ASP A 116 1.14 -9.77 -16.47
C ASP A 116 1.91 -11.07 -16.17
N LEU A 117 2.13 -11.36 -14.88
CA LEU A 117 2.81 -12.59 -14.45
C LEU A 117 1.88 -13.82 -14.53
N ALA A 118 0.59 -13.68 -14.24
CA ALA A 118 -0.41 -14.74 -14.42
C ALA A 118 -0.56 -15.16 -15.90
N ALA A 119 -0.57 -14.18 -16.82
CA ALA A 119 -0.60 -14.44 -18.26
C ALA A 119 0.63 -15.21 -18.77
N LYS A 120 1.74 -15.14 -18.04
CA LYS A 120 2.98 -15.90 -18.33
C LYS A 120 3.06 -17.22 -17.56
N GLY A 121 2.10 -17.52 -16.68
CA GLY A 121 2.06 -18.76 -15.89
C GLY A 121 2.98 -18.74 -14.67
N PHE A 122 3.36 -17.58 -14.18
CA PHE A 122 4.24 -17.42 -13.01
C PHE A 122 3.50 -17.29 -11.68
N ILE A 123 2.16 -17.26 -11.70
CA ILE A 123 1.32 -17.25 -10.51
C ILE A 123 0.37 -18.45 -10.55
N THR A 124 0.19 -19.11 -9.42
CA THR A 124 -0.69 -20.27 -9.27
C THR A 124 -2.12 -19.82 -8.95
N PRO A 125 -3.13 -20.27 -9.68
CA PRO A 125 -4.52 -19.94 -9.37
C PRO A 125 -4.97 -20.56 -8.03
N LEU A 126 -5.85 -19.84 -7.34
CA LEU A 126 -6.48 -20.28 -6.12
C LEU A 126 -7.78 -21.04 -6.43
N ASN A 127 -8.18 -21.91 -5.50
CA ASN A 127 -9.36 -22.75 -5.69
C ASN A 127 -10.68 -22.00 -5.43
N ASP A 128 -11.79 -22.60 -5.86
CA ASP A 128 -13.14 -22.05 -5.71
C ASP A 128 -13.56 -21.86 -4.25
N THR A 129 -13.02 -22.62 -3.29
CA THR A 129 -13.33 -22.46 -1.88
C THR A 129 -12.82 -21.12 -1.36
N VAL A 130 -11.57 -20.76 -1.68
CA VAL A 130 -11.00 -19.45 -1.33
C VAL A 130 -11.76 -18.32 -2.04
N LYS A 131 -12.06 -18.48 -3.34
CA LYS A 131 -12.83 -17.50 -4.13
C LYS A 131 -14.19 -17.23 -3.49
N LYS A 132 -14.97 -18.27 -3.15
CA LYS A 132 -16.29 -18.13 -2.52
C LYS A 132 -16.19 -17.48 -1.15
N ALA A 133 -15.16 -17.78 -0.38
CA ALA A 133 -14.93 -17.15 0.91
C ALA A 133 -14.68 -15.63 0.77
N VAL A 134 -13.89 -15.19 -0.21
CA VAL A 134 -13.70 -13.76 -0.48
C VAL A 134 -15.03 -13.09 -0.84
N VAL A 135 -15.85 -13.70 -1.69
CA VAL A 135 -17.19 -13.17 -2.04
C VAL A 135 -18.06 -12.97 -0.81
N SER A 136 -18.05 -13.91 0.13
CA SER A 136 -18.94 -13.89 1.32
C SER A 136 -18.39 -13.03 2.47
N ASP A 137 -17.07 -12.96 2.60
CA ASP A 137 -16.42 -12.46 3.82
C ASP A 137 -15.88 -11.03 3.66
N TYR A 138 -15.83 -10.48 2.44
CA TYR A 138 -15.32 -9.14 2.18
C TYR A 138 -16.44 -8.18 1.77
N ALA A 139 -16.37 -6.95 2.22
CA ALA A 139 -17.23 -5.88 1.72
C ALA A 139 -17.02 -5.74 0.20
N ALA A 140 -18.10 -5.69 -0.58
CA ALA A 140 -18.04 -5.75 -2.04
C ALA A 140 -17.23 -6.95 -2.59
N GLY A 141 -17.35 -8.13 -1.94
CA GLY A 141 -16.49 -9.29 -2.17
C GLY A 141 -16.34 -9.73 -3.62
N GLN A 142 -17.39 -9.61 -4.46
CA GLN A 142 -17.28 -9.91 -5.90
C GLN A 142 -16.30 -8.96 -6.59
N SER A 143 -16.27 -7.67 -6.23
CA SER A 143 -15.34 -6.70 -6.81
C SER A 143 -13.87 -7.06 -6.50
N TRP A 144 -13.58 -7.51 -5.28
CA TRP A 144 -12.24 -8.00 -4.92
C TRP A 144 -11.85 -9.27 -5.69
N VAL A 145 -12.82 -10.16 -5.93
CA VAL A 145 -12.59 -11.33 -6.79
C VAL A 145 -12.31 -10.92 -8.23
N ASP A 146 -13.04 -9.95 -8.76
CA ASP A 146 -12.87 -9.47 -10.14
C ASP A 146 -11.49 -8.81 -10.31
N LEU A 147 -11.05 -8.01 -9.33
CA LEU A 147 -9.72 -7.39 -9.28
C LEU A 147 -8.55 -8.40 -9.19
N ALA A 148 -8.80 -9.62 -8.69
CA ALA A 148 -7.81 -10.71 -8.59
C ALA A 148 -8.02 -11.81 -9.65
N THR A 149 -8.87 -11.57 -10.65
CA THR A 149 -9.19 -12.54 -11.71
C THR A 149 -8.53 -12.13 -13.02
N PHE A 150 -7.50 -12.88 -13.42
CA PHE A 150 -6.65 -12.58 -14.56
C PHE A 150 -6.72 -13.69 -15.61
N LYS A 151 -6.27 -13.39 -16.83
CA LYS A 151 -6.10 -14.39 -17.90
C LYS A 151 -4.84 -15.20 -17.65
N ASN A 152 -4.94 -16.52 -17.75
CA ASN A 152 -3.79 -17.43 -17.78
C ASN A 152 -3.15 -17.46 -19.19
N GLN A 153 -2.10 -18.27 -19.36
CA GLN A 153 -1.39 -18.47 -20.66
C GLN A 153 -2.31 -18.90 -21.81
N LYS A 154 -3.48 -19.49 -21.50
CA LYS A 154 -4.48 -19.93 -22.48
C LYS A 154 -5.59 -18.91 -22.71
N GLY A 155 -5.51 -17.73 -22.08
CA GLY A 155 -6.53 -16.69 -22.12
C GLY A 155 -7.77 -16.95 -21.26
N GLN A 156 -7.77 -18.02 -20.44
CA GLN A 156 -8.86 -18.34 -19.52
C GLN A 156 -8.74 -17.50 -18.25
N LYS A 157 -9.86 -17.00 -17.76
CA LYS A 157 -9.91 -16.24 -16.50
C LYS A 157 -9.87 -17.17 -15.29
N GLU A 158 -8.92 -16.94 -14.39
CA GLU A 158 -8.76 -17.67 -13.14
C GLU A 158 -8.53 -16.69 -11.98
N PHE A 159 -8.82 -17.12 -10.76
CA PHE A 159 -8.65 -16.32 -9.54
C PHE A 159 -7.28 -16.56 -8.92
N TYR A 160 -6.46 -15.50 -8.71
CA TYR A 160 -5.03 -15.64 -8.44
C TYR A 160 -4.55 -15.15 -7.07
N GLY A 161 -5.39 -14.52 -6.27
CA GLY A 161 -4.93 -14.02 -4.98
C GLY A 161 -6.03 -13.45 -4.11
N VAL A 162 -5.68 -13.11 -2.88
CA VAL A 162 -6.56 -12.47 -1.91
C VAL A 162 -6.00 -11.10 -1.55
N PHE A 163 -6.87 -10.09 -1.52
CA PHE A 163 -6.49 -8.79 -1.00
C PHE A 163 -6.42 -8.86 0.52
N TYR A 164 -5.27 -8.56 1.08
CA TYR A 164 -5.07 -8.58 2.52
C TYR A 164 -5.26 -7.20 3.15
N ARG A 165 -4.50 -6.22 2.68
CA ARG A 165 -4.68 -4.82 3.09
C ARG A 165 -5.45 -4.08 2.01
N ALA A 166 -6.39 -3.25 2.43
CA ALA A 166 -6.99 -2.22 1.61
C ALA A 166 -6.43 -0.86 2.03
N ASP A 167 -6.37 0.09 1.10
CA ASP A 167 -5.89 1.43 1.34
C ASP A 167 -6.91 2.46 0.84
N LEU A 168 -7.14 3.50 1.64
CA LEU A 168 -7.93 4.66 1.30
C LEU A 168 -6.96 5.78 0.90
N LYS A 169 -6.96 6.22 -0.36
CA LYS A 169 -5.96 7.14 -0.91
C LYS A 169 -6.41 8.61 -0.92
N SER A 170 -7.70 8.87 -0.83
CA SER A 170 -8.28 10.22 -0.85
C SER A 170 -8.25 10.91 0.51
N LEU A 171 -7.08 10.99 1.13
CA LEU A 171 -6.88 11.58 2.44
C LEU A 171 -5.83 12.69 2.42
N VAL A 172 -6.06 13.74 3.22
CA VAL A 172 -5.07 14.75 3.57
C VAL A 172 -4.86 14.71 5.07
N TRP A 173 -3.62 14.54 5.48
CA TRP A 173 -3.18 14.47 6.86
C TRP A 173 -2.68 15.82 7.34
N TYR A 174 -2.95 16.15 8.60
CA TYR A 174 -2.55 17.38 9.24
C TYR A 174 -2.36 17.19 10.75
N SER A 175 -1.73 18.13 11.41
CA SER A 175 -1.70 18.21 12.88
C SER A 175 -2.81 19.13 13.38
N PRO A 176 -3.79 18.64 14.17
CA PRO A 176 -4.82 19.49 14.74
C PRO A 176 -4.30 20.64 15.55
N ASP A 177 -3.23 20.42 16.34
CA ASP A 177 -2.59 21.47 17.17
C ASP A 177 -1.98 22.58 16.28
N ASN A 178 -1.25 22.21 15.21
CA ASN A 178 -0.69 23.21 14.30
C ASN A 178 -1.77 24.03 13.59
N PHE A 179 -2.90 23.41 13.24
CA PHE A 179 -4.04 24.12 12.64
C PHE A 179 -4.68 25.07 13.65
N ALA A 180 -4.90 24.61 14.89
CA ALA A 180 -5.48 25.44 15.95
C ALA A 180 -4.56 26.63 16.29
N ASP A 181 -3.26 26.40 16.40
CA ASP A 181 -2.27 27.46 16.72
C ASP A 181 -2.17 28.50 15.61
N ALA A 182 -2.32 28.10 14.35
CA ALA A 182 -2.30 28.98 13.19
C ALA A 182 -3.69 29.60 12.87
N GLY A 183 -4.77 29.08 13.47
CA GLY A 183 -6.13 29.53 13.22
C GLY A 183 -6.68 29.07 11.85
N TYR A 184 -6.25 27.89 11.37
CA TYR A 184 -6.73 27.31 10.12
C TYR A 184 -7.91 26.38 10.36
N ASP A 185 -8.88 26.44 9.46
CA ASP A 185 -10.01 25.51 9.41
C ASP A 185 -9.75 24.37 8.41
N VAL A 186 -10.34 23.20 8.68
CA VAL A 186 -10.31 22.08 7.75
C VAL A 186 -11.13 22.41 6.51
N PRO A 187 -10.57 22.36 5.29
CA PRO A 187 -11.27 22.73 4.07
C PRO A 187 -12.32 21.66 3.68
N GLU A 188 -13.50 22.12 3.24
CA GLU A 188 -14.59 21.25 2.82
C GLU A 188 -14.63 21.04 1.29
N THR A 189 -14.11 22.00 0.52
CA THR A 189 -14.07 21.97 -0.95
C THR A 189 -12.63 22.06 -1.46
N MET A 190 -12.40 21.70 -2.72
CA MET A 190 -11.08 21.89 -3.36
C MET A 190 -10.76 23.38 -3.50
N GLU A 191 -11.75 24.20 -3.73
CA GLU A 191 -11.62 25.65 -3.76
C GLU A 191 -11.11 26.17 -2.41
N ASP A 192 -11.65 25.69 -1.28
CA ASP A 192 -11.19 26.05 0.08
C ASP A 192 -9.76 25.52 0.34
N LEU A 193 -9.44 24.29 -0.10
CA LEU A 193 -8.11 23.72 0.05
C LEU A 193 -7.05 24.54 -0.68
N LYS A 194 -7.37 25.04 -1.88
CA LYS A 194 -6.47 25.92 -2.63
C LYS A 194 -6.33 27.27 -1.93
N ALA A 195 -7.43 27.85 -1.44
CA ALA A 195 -7.38 29.10 -0.69
C ALA A 195 -6.57 28.96 0.61
N LEU A 196 -6.71 27.85 1.34
CA LEU A 196 -5.89 27.55 2.51
C LEU A 196 -4.41 27.39 2.14
N THR A 197 -4.09 26.76 1.02
CA THR A 197 -2.72 26.63 0.52
C THR A 197 -2.09 28.02 0.31
N GLU A 198 -2.80 28.93 -0.35
CA GLU A 198 -2.34 30.32 -0.59
C GLU A 198 -2.27 31.14 0.70
N GLN A 199 -3.20 30.94 1.63
CA GLN A 199 -3.19 31.59 2.95
C GLN A 199 -1.97 31.19 3.76
N ILE A 200 -1.63 29.88 3.84
CA ILE A 200 -0.45 29.39 4.57
C ILE A 200 0.83 30.07 4.06
N VAL A 201 0.96 30.23 2.73
CA VAL A 201 2.09 30.97 2.14
C VAL A 201 2.07 32.45 2.53
N ALA A 202 0.91 33.09 2.47
CA ALA A 202 0.77 34.50 2.86
C ALA A 202 1.13 34.76 4.33
N ASP A 203 0.90 33.77 5.19
CA ASP A 203 1.25 33.79 6.61
C ASP A 203 2.72 33.42 6.86
N GLY A 204 3.50 33.13 5.79
CA GLY A 204 4.93 32.79 5.86
C GLY A 204 5.22 31.33 6.16
N GLY A 205 4.22 30.44 6.09
CA GLY A 205 4.36 29.01 6.22
C GLY A 205 4.52 28.29 4.88
N THR A 206 4.79 26.99 4.93
CA THR A 206 4.82 26.11 3.75
C THR A 206 3.66 25.14 3.82
N PRO A 207 2.73 25.13 2.84
CA PRO A 207 1.53 24.31 2.96
C PRO A 207 1.78 22.80 2.87
N TRP A 208 2.60 22.32 1.95
CA TRP A 208 2.61 20.91 1.59
C TRP A 208 3.92 20.18 1.91
N CYS A 209 3.77 19.01 2.53
CA CYS A 209 4.78 17.96 2.63
C CYS A 209 4.57 17.00 1.45
N ILE A 210 5.38 17.07 0.39
CA ILE A 210 5.28 16.16 -0.75
C ILE A 210 6.60 15.44 -0.98
N GLY A 211 6.56 14.11 -1.09
CA GLY A 211 7.72 13.28 -1.42
C GLY A 211 7.32 12.13 -2.32
N LEU A 212 8.08 11.92 -3.41
CA LEU A 212 7.86 10.84 -4.38
C LEU A 212 8.89 9.73 -4.28
N GLY A 213 9.96 9.94 -3.51
CA GLY A 213 11.07 9.01 -3.39
C GLY A 213 10.61 7.67 -2.78
N SER A 214 10.93 6.56 -3.45
CA SER A 214 10.63 5.19 -3.03
C SER A 214 11.59 4.20 -3.71
N GLY A 215 12.90 4.51 -3.73
CA GLY A 215 13.86 3.68 -4.42
C GLY A 215 13.52 3.49 -5.90
N ALA A 216 13.45 2.25 -6.36
CA ALA A 216 13.10 1.93 -7.75
C ALA A 216 11.62 2.18 -8.08
N ALA A 217 10.75 2.32 -7.07
CA ALA A 217 9.34 2.65 -7.23
C ALA A 217 9.07 4.17 -7.15
N THR A 218 10.12 5.01 -7.15
CA THR A 218 9.98 6.48 -7.12
C THR A 218 9.03 6.96 -8.20
N GLY A 219 8.05 7.79 -7.79
CA GLY A 219 7.02 8.35 -8.67
C GLY A 219 5.59 7.90 -8.35
N TRP A 220 5.39 6.75 -7.71
CA TRP A 220 4.05 6.26 -7.39
C TRP A 220 3.20 7.23 -6.54
N PRO A 221 3.75 8.03 -5.60
CA PRO A 221 2.88 8.98 -4.88
C PRO A 221 2.29 10.06 -5.79
N ALA A 222 2.98 10.42 -6.88
CA ALA A 222 2.46 11.40 -7.84
C ALA A 222 1.35 10.81 -8.73
N THR A 223 1.41 9.52 -9.09
CA THR A 223 0.32 8.90 -9.85
C THR A 223 -0.97 8.90 -9.04
N ASP A 224 -0.89 8.66 -7.73
CA ASP A 224 -2.01 8.77 -6.80
C ASP A 224 -2.67 10.17 -6.80
N TRP A 225 -1.84 11.24 -6.88
CA TRP A 225 -2.35 12.59 -6.99
C TRP A 225 -3.10 12.81 -8.30
N VAL A 226 -2.51 12.42 -9.43
CA VAL A 226 -3.11 12.59 -10.76
C VAL A 226 -4.43 11.84 -10.87
N GLU A 227 -4.48 10.60 -10.37
CA GLU A 227 -5.65 9.74 -10.37
C GLU A 227 -6.78 10.32 -9.53
N ASP A 228 -6.45 10.78 -8.33
CA ASP A 228 -7.42 11.37 -7.41
C ASP A 228 -7.94 12.72 -7.93
N LEU A 229 -7.08 13.55 -8.54
CA LEU A 229 -7.47 14.79 -9.21
C LEU A 229 -8.31 14.53 -10.45
N LEU A 230 -8.04 13.47 -11.22
CA LEU A 230 -8.88 13.08 -12.35
C LEU A 230 -10.31 12.75 -11.88
N LEU A 231 -10.47 12.02 -10.77
CA LEU A 231 -11.78 11.70 -10.17
C LEU A 231 -12.52 12.94 -9.66
N ARG A 232 -11.83 14.05 -9.37
CA ARG A 232 -12.42 15.32 -8.92
C ARG A 232 -12.72 16.29 -10.06
N THR A 233 -12.14 16.06 -11.22
CA THR A 233 -12.31 16.93 -12.39
C THR A 233 -13.12 16.30 -13.51
N GLN A 234 -13.26 14.97 -13.51
CA GLN A 234 -13.95 14.20 -14.54
C GLN A 234 -14.88 13.14 -13.94
N PRO A 235 -15.96 12.76 -14.63
CA PRO A 235 -16.78 11.63 -14.25
C PRO A 235 -15.97 10.33 -14.16
N ALA A 236 -16.32 9.44 -13.23
CA ALA A 236 -15.63 8.17 -13.02
C ALA A 236 -15.54 7.29 -14.28
N SER A 237 -16.47 7.43 -15.24
CA SER A 237 -16.40 6.73 -16.53
C SER A 237 -15.23 7.18 -17.42
N VAL A 238 -14.71 8.39 -17.23
CA VAL A 238 -13.47 8.86 -17.90
C VAL A 238 -12.27 8.14 -17.31
N TYR A 239 -12.24 8.02 -15.99
CA TYR A 239 -11.22 7.26 -15.26
C TYR A 239 -11.15 5.79 -15.72
N ASP A 240 -12.29 5.10 -15.75
CA ASP A 240 -12.39 3.70 -16.16
C ASP A 240 -11.87 3.48 -17.60
N LYS A 241 -12.22 4.40 -18.52
CA LYS A 241 -11.77 4.35 -19.91
C LYS A 241 -10.30 4.69 -20.09
N TRP A 242 -9.75 5.56 -19.24
CA TRP A 242 -8.33 5.86 -19.25
C TRP A 242 -7.51 4.66 -18.74
N VAL A 243 -7.92 4.04 -17.64
CA VAL A 243 -7.26 2.85 -17.08
C VAL A 243 -7.24 1.69 -18.08
N SER A 244 -8.28 1.56 -18.94
CA SER A 244 -8.36 0.56 -20.01
C SER A 244 -7.72 0.98 -21.34
N ASN A 245 -7.13 2.18 -21.41
CA ASN A 245 -6.58 2.80 -22.63
C ASN A 245 -7.58 3.03 -23.76
N GLU A 246 -8.87 3.07 -23.46
CA GLU A 246 -9.90 3.57 -24.39
C GLU A 246 -9.78 5.09 -24.54
N ILE A 247 -9.45 5.80 -23.45
CA ILE A 247 -8.98 7.19 -23.44
C ILE A 247 -7.46 7.16 -23.33
N LYS A 248 -6.79 7.89 -24.20
CA LYS A 248 -5.33 7.93 -24.26
C LYS A 248 -4.73 8.79 -23.15
N PHE A 249 -3.46 8.53 -22.79
CA PHE A 249 -2.76 9.33 -21.79
C PHE A 249 -2.61 10.80 -22.21
N ASP A 250 -2.40 11.05 -23.47
CA ASP A 250 -2.28 12.42 -24.04
C ASP A 250 -3.64 13.09 -24.33
N ASP A 251 -4.75 12.51 -23.87
CA ASP A 251 -6.05 13.18 -23.86
C ASP A 251 -5.98 14.43 -22.97
N PRO A 252 -6.53 15.58 -23.42
CA PRO A 252 -6.48 16.83 -22.64
C PRO A 252 -6.98 16.71 -21.19
N ARG A 253 -7.93 15.81 -20.89
CA ARG A 253 -8.45 15.59 -19.54
C ARG A 253 -7.41 14.99 -18.61
N ILE A 254 -6.58 14.10 -19.13
CA ILE A 254 -5.50 13.46 -18.37
C ILE A 254 -4.34 14.44 -18.21
N VAL A 255 -3.97 15.15 -19.27
CA VAL A 255 -2.97 16.21 -19.22
C VAL A 255 -3.33 17.28 -18.17
N ASN A 256 -4.60 17.71 -18.14
CA ASN A 256 -5.08 18.66 -17.14
C ASN A 256 -4.97 18.13 -15.69
N ALA A 257 -5.17 16.83 -15.46
CA ALA A 257 -4.98 16.24 -14.13
C ALA A 257 -3.49 16.24 -13.71
N ILE A 258 -2.57 16.04 -14.65
CA ILE A 258 -1.13 16.17 -14.43
C ILE A 258 -0.76 17.62 -14.12
N GLU A 259 -1.30 18.59 -14.89
CA GLU A 259 -1.08 20.03 -14.66
C GLU A 259 -1.65 20.47 -13.30
N GLU A 260 -2.80 19.91 -12.90
CA GLU A 260 -3.42 20.18 -11.61
C GLU A 260 -2.56 19.67 -10.44
N PHE A 261 -1.94 18.50 -10.56
CA PHE A 261 -0.92 18.05 -9.61
C PHE A 261 0.27 19.02 -9.58
N GLY A 262 0.68 19.54 -10.74
CA GLY A 262 1.74 20.51 -10.84
C GLY A 262 1.46 21.81 -10.09
N TRP A 263 0.20 22.23 -9.97
CA TRP A 263 -0.18 23.39 -9.18
C TRP A 263 0.25 23.23 -7.71
N PHE A 264 0.09 22.02 -7.14
CA PHE A 264 0.53 21.70 -5.77
C PHE A 264 2.04 21.48 -5.67
N ALA A 265 2.63 20.72 -6.60
CA ALA A 265 3.97 20.14 -6.45
C ALA A 265 5.11 20.91 -7.12
N ARG A 266 4.80 21.85 -8.04
CA ARG A 266 5.81 22.58 -8.84
C ARG A 266 5.96 24.05 -8.47
N ASN A 267 5.44 24.44 -7.30
CA ASN A 267 5.63 25.78 -6.75
C ASN A 267 6.59 25.70 -5.55
N ASP A 268 7.69 26.43 -5.61
CA ASP A 268 8.73 26.43 -4.57
C ASP A 268 8.21 26.92 -3.21
N GLU A 269 7.19 27.78 -3.18
CA GLU A 269 6.60 28.31 -1.94
C GLU A 269 5.60 27.31 -1.33
N TYR A 270 5.11 26.33 -2.12
CA TYR A 270 4.07 25.41 -1.67
C TYR A 270 4.62 24.14 -1.00
N VAL A 271 5.87 23.76 -1.28
CA VAL A 271 6.42 22.46 -0.87
C VAL A 271 7.61 22.62 0.07
N ASP A 272 7.64 21.84 1.13
CA ASP A 272 8.82 21.75 2.01
C ASP A 272 10.06 21.31 1.23
N GLY A 273 11.10 22.17 1.25
CA GLY A 273 12.30 22.01 0.43
C GLY A 273 12.18 22.50 -1.02
N GLY A 274 11.04 23.07 -1.41
CA GLY A 274 10.75 23.57 -2.76
C GLY A 274 10.41 22.47 -3.77
N ALA A 275 9.94 22.86 -4.95
CA ALA A 275 9.55 21.95 -6.04
C ALA A 275 10.68 20.97 -6.44
N GLY A 276 11.93 21.41 -6.39
CA GLY A 276 13.10 20.59 -6.71
C GLY A 276 13.35 19.43 -5.75
N ALA A 277 12.81 19.46 -4.53
CA ALA A 277 12.95 18.39 -3.54
C ALA A 277 11.92 17.26 -3.71
N VAL A 278 10.82 17.52 -4.41
CA VAL A 278 9.66 16.60 -4.50
C VAL A 278 10.05 15.18 -4.93
N ALA A 279 10.83 15.04 -6.00
CA ALA A 279 11.22 13.74 -6.52
C ALA A 279 12.19 12.97 -5.61
N SER A 280 13.02 13.68 -4.83
CA SER A 280 14.08 13.10 -3.99
C SER A 280 13.70 12.87 -2.55
N THR A 281 12.67 13.57 -2.04
CA THR A 281 12.16 13.36 -0.68
C THR A 281 11.46 12.00 -0.59
N ASP A 282 11.91 11.13 0.30
CA ASP A 282 11.28 9.82 0.51
C ASP A 282 9.85 10.01 1.04
N PHE A 283 8.90 9.25 0.51
CA PHE A 283 7.50 9.35 0.89
C PHE A 283 7.24 9.05 2.37
N ARG A 284 8.13 8.26 3.00
CA ARG A 284 8.07 7.91 4.43
C ARG A 284 8.57 9.04 5.32
N ASP A 285 9.44 9.88 4.77
CA ASP A 285 10.03 11.01 5.50
C ASP A 285 9.23 12.30 5.31
N SER A 286 8.55 12.44 4.17
CA SER A 286 7.83 13.67 3.84
C SER A 286 6.79 14.10 4.90
N PRO A 287 5.97 13.20 5.53
CA PRO A 287 4.99 13.62 6.54
C PRO A 287 5.62 14.11 7.86
N LYS A 288 6.90 13.83 8.12
CA LYS A 288 7.57 14.21 9.37
C LYS A 288 7.65 15.72 9.58
N GLY A 289 7.52 16.50 8.50
CA GLY A 289 7.43 17.96 8.56
C GLY A 289 6.21 18.47 9.34
N LEU A 290 5.11 17.72 9.36
CA LEU A 290 3.90 18.03 10.13
C LEU A 290 4.14 18.08 11.65
N PHE A 291 5.11 17.31 12.15
CA PHE A 291 5.36 17.08 13.59
C PHE A 291 6.52 17.91 14.13
N GLN A 292 7.06 18.83 13.35
CA GLN A 292 8.13 19.73 13.81
C GLN A 292 7.55 20.98 14.49
N SER A 293 8.33 21.63 15.34
CA SER A 293 7.94 22.87 16.01
C SER A 293 9.01 23.94 15.78
N PRO A 294 8.75 24.99 14.97
CA PRO A 294 7.53 25.16 14.16
C PRO A 294 7.40 24.11 13.05
N PRO A 295 6.16 23.85 12.55
CA PRO A 295 5.95 22.88 11.49
C PRO A 295 6.69 23.32 10.22
N LYS A 296 7.29 22.37 9.50
CA LYS A 296 7.88 22.63 8.18
C LYS A 296 6.84 22.69 7.06
N CYS A 297 5.72 22.01 7.27
CA CYS A 297 4.60 21.98 6.35
C CYS A 297 3.33 21.60 7.14
N TYR A 298 2.16 21.97 6.64
CA TYR A 298 0.90 21.85 7.34
C TYR A 298 0.02 20.70 6.84
N LEU A 299 0.20 20.28 5.59
CA LEU A 299 -0.66 19.34 4.87
C LEU A 299 0.17 18.24 4.21
N HIS A 300 -0.33 17.00 4.26
CA HIS A 300 0.28 15.87 3.58
C HIS A 300 -0.79 14.96 2.96
N ARG A 301 -0.89 14.95 1.62
CA ARG A 301 -1.83 14.05 0.93
C ARG A 301 -1.19 12.68 0.76
N GLN A 302 -1.75 11.66 1.43
CA GLN A 302 -1.26 10.29 1.36
C GLN A 302 -2.32 9.30 1.85
N ALA A 303 -2.16 8.04 1.46
CA ALA A 303 -3.06 6.94 1.81
C ALA A 303 -3.08 6.61 3.32
N SER A 304 -4.08 5.84 3.70
CA SER A 304 -4.37 5.42 5.09
C SER A 304 -3.25 4.64 5.77
N PHE A 305 -2.25 4.13 5.04
CA PHE A 305 -1.11 3.43 5.63
C PHE A 305 -0.02 4.36 6.18
N ILE A 306 0.00 5.64 5.79
CA ILE A 306 1.11 6.55 6.11
C ILE A 306 1.37 6.75 7.61
N PRO A 307 0.38 6.59 8.52
CA PRO A 307 0.64 6.65 9.96
C PRO A 307 1.67 5.66 10.47
N ALA A 308 1.95 4.58 9.72
CA ALA A 308 3.03 3.66 10.07
C ALA A 308 4.43 4.31 10.04
N PHE A 309 4.56 5.47 9.38
CA PHE A 309 5.81 6.22 9.22
C PHE A 309 5.81 7.57 9.99
N PHE A 310 4.78 7.84 10.75
CA PHE A 310 4.75 8.99 11.66
C PHE A 310 5.75 8.80 12.82
N PRO A 311 6.17 9.86 13.48
CA PRO A 311 7.03 9.73 14.67
C PRO A 311 6.45 8.75 15.70
N GLU A 312 7.32 7.97 16.34
CA GLU A 312 6.90 7.02 17.38
C GLU A 312 6.07 7.71 18.48
N GLY A 313 4.97 7.08 18.85
CA GLY A 313 4.05 7.61 19.87
C GLY A 313 2.98 8.56 19.34
N THR A 314 2.97 8.89 18.04
CA THR A 314 1.91 9.72 17.42
C THR A 314 0.53 9.08 17.62
N LYS A 315 -0.40 9.85 18.17
CA LYS A 315 -1.79 9.42 18.43
C LYS A 315 -2.72 9.97 17.35
N LEU A 316 -3.29 9.07 16.57
CA LEU A 316 -4.28 9.44 15.55
C LEU A 316 -5.56 9.96 16.19
N GLY A 317 -6.08 11.06 15.65
CA GLY A 317 -7.22 11.81 16.19
C GLY A 317 -6.82 12.85 17.24
N LEU A 318 -5.52 12.96 17.59
CA LEU A 318 -4.99 13.94 18.53
C LEU A 318 -3.78 14.67 17.96
N ASP A 319 -2.63 13.96 17.80
CA ASP A 319 -1.38 14.57 17.29
C ASP A 319 -1.39 14.67 15.75
N ALA A 320 -2.10 13.78 15.10
CA ALA A 320 -2.38 13.77 13.66
C ALA A 320 -3.83 13.34 13.41
N ASP A 321 -4.49 14.01 12.48
CA ASP A 321 -5.81 13.62 11.99
C ASP A 321 -5.84 13.78 10.47
N PHE A 322 -6.95 13.44 9.86
CA PHE A 322 -7.15 13.51 8.41
C PHE A 322 -8.50 14.11 8.06
N PHE A 323 -8.55 14.65 6.86
CA PHE A 323 -9.82 14.96 6.19
C PHE A 323 -9.82 14.32 4.80
N TYR A 324 -11.02 14.18 4.26
CA TYR A 324 -11.21 13.71 2.89
C TYR A 324 -10.57 14.70 1.91
N PHE A 325 -9.77 14.23 0.95
CA PHE A 325 -9.24 15.07 -0.11
C PHE A 325 -10.42 15.62 -0.92
N PRO A 326 -10.73 16.92 -0.83
CA PRO A 326 -12.05 17.41 -1.17
C PRO A 326 -12.32 17.43 -2.68
N SER A 327 -13.60 17.41 -3.03
CA SER A 327 -14.06 17.58 -4.40
C SER A 327 -14.22 19.06 -4.75
N TYR A 328 -14.14 19.39 -6.05
CA TYR A 328 -14.56 20.71 -6.53
C TYR A 328 -16.09 20.85 -6.41
N GLU A 329 -16.54 21.86 -5.68
CA GLU A 329 -17.97 22.20 -5.63
C GLU A 329 -18.51 22.52 -7.03
N SER A 330 -17.72 23.29 -7.81
CA SER A 330 -18.06 23.71 -9.16
C SER A 330 -18.23 22.56 -10.17
N LYS A 331 -17.70 21.33 -9.90
CA LYS A 331 -17.79 20.16 -10.79
C LYS A 331 -18.98 19.25 -10.52
N ASN A 332 -19.57 19.32 -9.31
CA ASN A 332 -20.74 18.53 -8.91
C ASN A 332 -20.57 17.00 -9.19
N LEU A 333 -19.41 16.44 -8.87
CA LEU A 333 -19.07 15.02 -9.10
C LEU A 333 -19.28 14.16 -7.84
N GLY A 334 -19.81 14.70 -6.76
CA GLY A 334 -19.91 14.07 -5.46
C GLY A 334 -18.54 13.89 -4.79
N ASN A 335 -18.42 12.89 -3.92
CA ASN A 335 -17.20 12.58 -3.16
C ASN A 335 -16.64 11.22 -3.57
N PRO A 336 -15.97 11.10 -4.73
CA PRO A 336 -15.36 9.85 -5.15
C PRO A 336 -14.16 9.51 -4.26
N VAL A 337 -13.96 8.22 -4.04
CA VAL A 337 -12.85 7.68 -3.24
C VAL A 337 -11.91 6.90 -4.15
N LEU A 338 -10.65 7.30 -4.14
CA LEU A 338 -9.55 6.51 -4.69
C LEU A 338 -9.07 5.55 -3.61
N GLY A 339 -8.89 4.29 -3.95
CA GLY A 339 -8.36 3.29 -3.04
C GLY A 339 -7.46 2.30 -3.73
N ALA A 340 -6.77 1.51 -2.94
CA ALA A 340 -5.90 0.45 -3.40
C ALA A 340 -6.00 -0.78 -2.50
N GLY A 341 -5.18 -1.77 -2.75
CA GLY A 341 -5.05 -2.93 -1.88
C GLY A 341 -3.88 -3.80 -2.28
N THR A 342 -3.39 -4.57 -1.34
CA THR A 342 -2.24 -5.45 -1.55
C THR A 342 -2.72 -6.87 -1.79
N LEU A 343 -2.45 -7.38 -2.99
CA LEU A 343 -2.83 -8.73 -3.44
C LEU A 343 -1.76 -9.75 -3.02
N VAL A 344 -2.15 -10.73 -2.22
CA VAL A 344 -1.28 -11.84 -1.81
C VAL A 344 -1.53 -13.05 -2.71
N SER A 345 -0.49 -13.49 -3.43
CA SER A 345 -0.57 -14.54 -4.44
C SER A 345 0.48 -15.63 -4.23
N ILE A 346 0.20 -16.83 -4.72
CA ILE A 346 1.15 -17.95 -4.74
C ILE A 346 1.98 -17.89 -6.01
N THR A 347 3.28 -17.65 -5.88
CA THR A 347 4.24 -17.66 -7.01
C THR A 347 5.05 -18.94 -7.10
N ASN A 348 5.20 -19.67 -5.98
CA ASN A 348 5.77 -21.02 -5.97
C ASN A 348 4.93 -21.90 -5.00
N ASP A 349 4.13 -22.77 -5.56
CA ASP A 349 3.11 -23.54 -4.82
C ASP A 349 3.72 -24.54 -3.85
N SER A 350 3.17 -24.58 -2.65
CA SER A 350 3.48 -25.56 -1.62
C SER A 350 2.30 -25.71 -0.65
N LYS A 351 2.31 -26.76 0.16
CA LYS A 351 1.32 -26.95 1.23
C LYS A 351 1.35 -25.74 2.20
N GLY A 352 2.55 -25.26 2.54
CA GLY A 352 2.75 -24.11 3.40
C GLY A 352 2.20 -22.82 2.77
N ALA A 353 2.45 -22.58 1.47
CA ALA A 353 1.91 -21.42 0.76
C ALA A 353 0.39 -21.37 0.76
N ARG A 354 -0.26 -22.51 0.52
CA ARG A 354 -1.74 -22.60 0.55
C ARG A 354 -2.30 -22.36 1.95
N ALA A 355 -1.69 -22.93 2.99
CA ALA A 355 -2.07 -22.67 4.37
C ALA A 355 -1.85 -21.21 4.77
N PHE A 356 -0.80 -20.56 4.23
CA PHE A 356 -0.55 -19.16 4.46
C PHE A 356 -1.61 -18.27 3.82
N ILE A 357 -2.11 -18.57 2.62
CA ILE A 357 -3.26 -17.89 2.02
C ILE A 357 -4.52 -18.04 2.90
N ASP A 358 -4.76 -19.23 3.45
CA ASP A 358 -5.90 -19.45 4.36
C ASP A 358 -5.77 -18.64 5.65
N PHE A 359 -4.55 -18.47 6.18
CA PHE A 359 -4.29 -17.59 7.31
C PHE A 359 -4.53 -16.11 6.97
N ILE A 360 -3.91 -15.61 5.90
CA ILE A 360 -3.96 -14.20 5.52
C ILE A 360 -5.41 -13.72 5.29
N ARG A 361 -6.27 -14.55 4.74
CA ARG A 361 -7.69 -14.26 4.54
C ARG A 361 -8.56 -14.44 5.79
N SER A 362 -8.01 -14.85 6.91
CA SER A 362 -8.79 -15.09 8.14
C SER A 362 -9.04 -13.79 8.92
N PRO A 363 -10.15 -13.66 9.67
CA PRO A 363 -10.41 -12.48 10.49
C PRO A 363 -9.25 -12.14 11.41
N ILE A 364 -8.66 -13.13 12.09
CA ILE A 364 -7.56 -12.90 13.03
C ILE A 364 -6.34 -12.27 12.37
N ALA A 365 -5.97 -12.65 11.15
CA ALA A 365 -4.82 -12.05 10.45
C ALA A 365 -5.06 -10.56 10.15
N HIS A 366 -6.29 -10.19 9.80
CA HIS A 366 -6.68 -8.79 9.63
C HIS A 366 -6.67 -8.04 10.97
N GLU A 367 -7.31 -8.57 11.99
CA GLU A 367 -7.44 -7.98 13.32
C GLU A 367 -6.09 -7.70 13.98
N LEU A 368 -5.12 -8.60 13.84
CA LEU A 368 -3.77 -8.44 14.37
C LEU A 368 -3.03 -7.25 13.76
N TRP A 369 -3.28 -6.91 12.49
CA TRP A 369 -2.69 -5.71 11.91
C TRP A 369 -3.58 -4.48 12.16
N MET A 370 -4.89 -4.60 12.13
CA MET A 370 -5.82 -3.50 12.49
C MET A 370 -5.52 -2.92 13.88
N ALA A 371 -5.09 -3.75 14.82
CA ALA A 371 -4.67 -3.32 16.16
C ALA A 371 -3.30 -2.57 16.18
N GLN A 372 -2.65 -2.48 15.04
CA GLN A 372 -1.43 -1.69 14.83
C GLN A 372 -1.78 -0.43 14.01
N THR A 373 -0.81 0.19 13.36
CA THR A 373 -1.04 1.39 12.52
C THR A 373 -0.99 1.06 11.02
N GLY A 374 -1.65 1.87 10.20
CA GLY A 374 -1.50 1.83 8.74
C GLY A 374 -2.15 0.63 8.05
N PHE A 375 -3.23 0.07 8.62
CA PHE A 375 -3.95 -1.05 8.02
C PHE A 375 -5.45 -0.84 8.05
N ILE A 376 -6.09 -0.98 6.88
CA ILE A 376 -7.54 -1.03 6.76
C ILE A 376 -7.96 -2.38 6.20
N SER A 377 -9.07 -2.91 6.70
CA SER A 377 -9.61 -4.20 6.31
C SER A 377 -10.95 -4.07 5.59
N ALA A 378 -11.05 -4.72 4.43
CA ALA A 378 -12.34 -4.96 3.78
C ALA A 378 -13.09 -6.18 4.35
N HIS A 379 -12.49 -6.94 5.28
CA HIS A 379 -13.04 -8.18 5.80
C HIS A 379 -14.20 -7.95 6.77
N LEU A 380 -15.41 -8.38 6.42
CA LEU A 380 -16.66 -8.11 7.18
C LEU A 380 -16.70 -8.80 8.56
N LYS A 381 -16.00 -9.94 8.71
CA LYS A 381 -15.96 -10.69 9.97
C LYS A 381 -14.85 -10.23 10.91
N ALA A 382 -13.93 -9.35 10.45
CA ALA A 382 -12.96 -8.74 11.33
C ALA A 382 -13.65 -7.71 12.22
N ASN A 383 -13.35 -7.73 13.51
CA ASN A 383 -13.98 -6.85 14.49
C ASN A 383 -13.37 -5.44 14.42
N PRO A 384 -14.15 -4.38 14.07
CA PRO A 384 -13.62 -3.02 14.00
C PRO A 384 -13.18 -2.43 15.35
N GLU A 385 -13.63 -3.02 16.48
CA GLU A 385 -13.24 -2.57 17.82
C GLU A 385 -11.76 -2.86 18.16
N VAL A 386 -11.05 -3.61 17.31
CA VAL A 386 -9.60 -3.84 17.46
C VAL A 386 -8.74 -2.74 16.84
N TYR A 387 -9.30 -1.84 16.02
CA TYR A 387 -8.50 -0.74 15.46
C TYR A 387 -7.79 0.05 16.56
N SER A 388 -6.57 0.46 16.26
CA SER A 388 -5.67 1.15 17.21
C SER A 388 -6.17 2.53 17.66
N SER A 389 -7.10 3.13 16.91
CA SER A 389 -7.72 4.43 17.21
C SER A 389 -9.08 4.57 16.54
N GLU A 390 -9.91 5.52 17.04
CA GLU A 390 -11.18 5.89 16.38
C GLU A 390 -10.95 6.45 14.96
N ALA A 391 -9.84 7.16 14.75
CA ALA A 391 -9.49 7.66 13.41
C ALA A 391 -9.22 6.49 12.43
N ALA A 392 -8.46 5.48 12.84
CA ALA A 392 -8.26 4.28 12.02
C ALA A 392 -9.56 3.50 11.77
N LYS A 393 -10.43 3.41 12.78
CA LYS A 393 -11.76 2.81 12.65
C LYS A 393 -12.62 3.57 11.62
N LYS A 394 -12.64 4.91 11.68
CA LYS A 394 -13.36 5.77 10.72
C LYS A 394 -12.88 5.57 9.29
N GLN A 395 -11.56 5.40 9.06
CA GLN A 395 -11.03 5.08 7.73
C GLN A 395 -11.56 3.73 7.21
N GLY A 396 -11.57 2.71 8.06
CA GLY A 396 -12.13 1.40 7.72
C GLY A 396 -13.63 1.48 7.38
N GLU A 397 -14.38 2.30 8.09
CA GLU A 397 -15.81 2.53 7.82
C GLU A 397 -16.04 3.25 6.49
N ILE A 398 -15.23 4.27 6.15
CA ILE A 398 -15.30 4.94 4.84
C ILE A 398 -15.14 3.92 3.71
N LEU A 399 -14.15 3.03 3.81
CA LEU A 399 -13.94 1.97 2.80
C LEU A 399 -15.12 1.00 2.72
N ARG A 400 -15.67 0.60 3.87
CA ARG A 400 -16.77 -0.38 3.92
C ARG A 400 -18.10 0.15 3.37
N TYR A 401 -18.32 1.46 3.45
CA TYR A 401 -19.57 2.13 3.05
C TYR A 401 -19.43 3.06 1.85
N ALA A 402 -18.27 3.11 1.20
CA ALA A 402 -18.05 3.92 0.01
C ALA A 402 -19.05 3.54 -1.11
N THR A 403 -19.78 4.55 -1.63
CA THR A 403 -20.74 4.35 -2.73
C THR A 403 -20.10 4.56 -4.10
N THR A 404 -19.06 5.37 -4.17
CA THR A 404 -18.25 5.62 -5.36
C THR A 404 -16.80 5.35 -5.01
N PHE A 405 -16.29 4.21 -5.45
CA PHE A 405 -14.91 3.76 -5.21
C PHE A 405 -14.25 3.44 -6.56
N ARG A 406 -13.03 3.90 -6.76
CA ARG A 406 -12.17 3.45 -7.86
C ARG A 406 -10.85 2.96 -7.32
N PHE A 407 -10.46 1.79 -7.81
CA PHE A 407 -9.14 1.27 -7.52
C PHE A 407 -8.10 2.12 -8.25
N ASP A 408 -6.94 2.27 -7.65
CA ASP A 408 -5.75 2.93 -8.20
C ASP A 408 -5.52 2.51 -9.66
N GLY A 409 -5.51 3.48 -10.56
CA GLY A 409 -5.45 3.23 -12.00
C GLY A 409 -4.09 2.72 -12.43
N SER A 410 -3.02 3.30 -11.89
CA SER A 410 -1.65 2.86 -12.19
C SER A 410 -1.41 1.41 -11.74
N ASP A 411 -2.00 1.01 -10.61
CA ASP A 411 -1.91 -0.35 -10.10
C ASP A 411 -2.69 -1.37 -10.95
N LEU A 412 -3.72 -0.93 -11.68
CA LEU A 412 -4.51 -1.76 -12.60
C LEU A 412 -3.92 -1.85 -14.01
N MET A 413 -3.13 -0.86 -14.41
CA MET A 413 -2.51 -0.81 -15.74
C MET A 413 -1.47 -1.93 -15.90
N PRO A 414 -1.11 -2.31 -17.15
CA PRO A 414 0.04 -3.19 -17.37
C PRO A 414 1.27 -2.68 -16.64
N GLY A 415 2.05 -3.56 -16.00
CA GLY A 415 3.17 -3.19 -15.15
C GLY A 415 4.18 -2.24 -15.79
N LYS A 416 4.43 -2.39 -17.13
CA LYS A 416 5.30 -1.48 -17.88
C LYS A 416 4.76 -0.05 -17.98
N ILE A 417 3.46 0.13 -17.81
CA ILE A 417 2.80 1.45 -17.85
C ILE A 417 2.65 1.97 -16.43
N GLY A 418 1.84 1.34 -15.59
CA GLY A 418 1.54 1.83 -14.26
C GLY A 418 2.78 1.95 -13.38
N ALA A 419 3.47 0.84 -13.13
CA ALA A 419 4.70 0.78 -12.33
C ALA A 419 5.98 1.12 -13.14
N GLY A 420 5.84 1.50 -14.39
CA GLY A 420 6.93 1.85 -15.29
C GLY A 420 6.86 3.28 -15.78
N SER A 421 6.36 3.47 -17.02
CA SER A 421 6.41 4.77 -17.70
C SER A 421 5.57 5.87 -17.01
N PHE A 422 4.53 5.52 -16.26
CA PHE A 422 3.75 6.52 -15.53
C PHE A 422 4.54 7.02 -14.30
N TRP A 423 5.12 6.14 -13.49
CA TRP A 423 5.96 6.55 -12.36
C TRP A 423 7.13 7.41 -12.81
N THR A 424 7.89 6.95 -13.82
CA THR A 424 9.05 7.70 -14.33
C THR A 424 8.65 9.01 -15.01
N GLY A 425 7.52 9.02 -15.71
CA GLY A 425 6.96 10.22 -16.31
C GLY A 425 6.59 11.29 -15.28
N MET A 426 6.09 10.88 -14.11
CA MET A 426 5.77 11.82 -13.02
C MET A 426 7.03 12.38 -12.35
N VAL A 427 8.11 11.59 -12.26
CA VAL A 427 9.43 12.09 -11.83
C VAL A 427 9.96 13.14 -12.84
N ASP A 428 9.88 12.84 -14.14
CA ASP A 428 10.27 13.77 -15.21
C ASP A 428 9.45 15.06 -15.14
N TYR A 429 8.13 14.95 -14.90
CA TYR A 429 7.23 16.08 -14.77
C TYR A 429 7.62 16.98 -13.60
N THR A 430 7.86 16.43 -12.40
CA THR A 430 8.32 17.22 -11.25
C THR A 430 9.72 17.80 -11.46
N GLY A 431 10.54 17.16 -12.30
CA GLY A 431 11.84 17.64 -12.75
C GLY A 431 11.78 18.77 -13.79
N GLY A 432 10.59 19.18 -14.25
CA GLY A 432 10.40 20.32 -15.14
C GLY A 432 9.91 20.00 -16.54
N LYS A 433 9.74 18.72 -16.91
CA LYS A 433 9.21 18.32 -18.22
C LYS A 433 7.75 18.76 -18.38
N ASP A 434 7.36 19.09 -19.61
CA ASP A 434 5.99 19.50 -19.95
C ASP A 434 4.98 18.35 -19.77
N ALA A 435 3.77 18.66 -19.25
CA ALA A 435 2.74 17.66 -18.97
C ALA A 435 2.28 16.89 -20.23
N LYS A 436 2.13 17.59 -21.37
CA LYS A 436 1.72 16.98 -22.65
C LYS A 436 2.82 16.06 -23.17
N GLU A 437 4.08 16.47 -23.03
CA GLU A 437 5.22 15.66 -23.44
C GLU A 437 5.31 14.38 -22.60
N VAL A 438 5.16 14.48 -21.26
CA VAL A 438 5.11 13.33 -20.36
C VAL A 438 3.97 12.39 -20.72
N ALA A 439 2.76 12.91 -20.88
CA ALA A 439 1.58 12.14 -21.25
C ALA A 439 1.74 11.43 -22.61
N HIS A 440 2.33 12.12 -23.60
CA HIS A 440 2.63 11.55 -24.91
C HIS A 440 3.65 10.39 -24.82
N ASP A 441 4.72 10.55 -24.02
CA ASP A 441 5.74 9.50 -23.87
C ASP A 441 5.19 8.26 -23.17
N ILE A 442 4.30 8.43 -22.19
CA ILE A 442 3.58 7.33 -21.54
C ILE A 442 2.69 6.62 -22.57
N GLN A 443 1.91 7.38 -23.36
CA GLN A 443 1.04 6.80 -24.40
C GLN A 443 1.84 6.03 -25.44
N LYS A 444 2.97 6.57 -25.90
CA LYS A 444 3.88 5.89 -26.83
C LYS A 444 4.38 4.55 -26.27
N THR A 445 4.69 4.50 -24.98
CA THR A 445 5.07 3.24 -24.31
C THR A 445 3.90 2.25 -24.32
N TRP A 446 2.68 2.73 -24.09
CA TRP A 446 1.48 1.89 -24.10
C TRP A 446 1.21 1.32 -25.48
N ASP A 447 1.28 2.16 -26.53
CA ASP A 447 1.06 1.73 -27.91
C ASP A 447 2.11 0.71 -28.40
N ALA A 448 3.28 0.65 -27.76
CA ALA A 448 4.33 -0.33 -28.00
C ALA A 448 4.10 -1.69 -27.29
N LEU A 449 3.11 -1.80 -26.40
CA LEU A 449 2.71 -3.07 -25.79
C LEU A 449 1.89 -3.86 -26.84
N LYS A 450 2.51 -4.86 -27.45
CA LYS A 450 1.90 -5.78 -28.42
C LYS A 450 1.71 -7.17 -27.81
#